data_adf4b18aafb9323ddd52a49f514ec6af
#
_entry.id   adf4b18aafb9323ddd52a49f514ec6af
#
_cell.length_a   1.000
_cell.length_b   1.000
_cell.length_c   1.000
_cell.angle_alpha   90.00
_cell.angle_beta   90.00
_cell.angle_gamma   90.00
#
_symmetry.space_group_name_H-M   'P 1'
#
loop_
_entity.id
_entity.type
_entity.pdbx_description
1 polymer ?
#
loop_
_entity_poly.entity_id
_entity_poly.type
_entity_poly.pdbx_seq_one_letter_code
_entity_poly.pdbx_strand_id
1 'polypeptide(L)'
;MAKFVTYIADPDLESTVIKAIASVNGELTMRGVSLEQVRFAEKERDVTLVCTRQIDFAYKRIIVDKSMTSEEITSLLKPDVKPIQFEFNPGAAKTICFVGLSGGVGTTSIAINYAFEKAIESQVHLSDLDARNPDVARALGLHRIENRVEKVSKNLTASQGLPISSDCDSYVFDLGSNLHHPLLERADQIYLVTRAGFNTLARLQELDLNPSTLIVNFAERTKAQQKWRAQISEQYPRVKVINVPWDLKAFEGASERKSALMECSPNSLARKSIATLG
;
A
#
# COMPACT_ATOMS: atom_id res chain seq x y z
N MET A 1 10.83 7.23 -24.50
CA MET A 1 12.23 7.30 -24.01
C MET A 1 12.18 7.11 -22.52
N ALA A 2 12.93 6.13 -21.96
CA ALA A 2 12.90 5.87 -20.52
C ALA A 2 13.60 7.01 -19.77
N LYS A 3 12.97 7.48 -18.69
CA LYS A 3 13.50 8.57 -17.86
C LYS A 3 14.16 8.01 -16.60
N PHE A 4 15.32 8.54 -16.27
CA PHE A 4 16.13 8.09 -15.13
C PHE A 4 16.50 9.24 -14.22
N VAL A 5 16.57 8.94 -12.93
CA VAL A 5 17.15 9.77 -11.88
C VAL A 5 18.27 9.00 -11.22
N THR A 6 19.44 9.61 -11.01
CA THR A 6 20.50 8.99 -10.24
C THR A 6 20.52 9.51 -8.81
N TYR A 7 20.84 8.61 -7.85
CA TYR A 7 21.16 8.96 -6.46
C TYR A 7 22.35 8.12 -6.01
N ILE A 8 23.52 8.53 -6.45
CA ILE A 8 24.79 7.80 -6.29
C ILE A 8 25.82 8.78 -5.72
N ALA A 9 26.33 8.47 -4.54
CA ALA A 9 27.31 9.32 -3.86
C ALA A 9 28.73 9.21 -4.45
N ASP A 10 29.02 8.13 -5.17
CA ASP A 10 30.32 7.89 -5.80
C ASP A 10 30.34 8.48 -7.21
N PRO A 11 31.21 9.47 -7.51
CA PRO A 11 31.22 10.15 -8.81
C PRO A 11 31.63 9.25 -9.97
N ASP A 12 32.51 8.27 -9.74
CA ASP A 12 32.99 7.38 -10.81
C ASP A 12 31.91 6.37 -11.19
N LEU A 13 31.23 5.80 -10.20
CA LEU A 13 30.09 4.94 -10.43
C LEU A 13 28.94 5.71 -11.08
N GLU A 14 28.64 6.94 -10.61
CA GLU A 14 27.61 7.77 -11.22
C GLU A 14 27.92 8.08 -12.70
N SER A 15 29.18 8.41 -12.99
CA SER A 15 29.63 8.64 -14.37
C SER A 15 29.42 7.41 -15.26
N THR A 16 29.71 6.22 -14.73
CA THR A 16 29.49 4.96 -15.43
C THR A 16 27.99 4.72 -15.70
N VAL A 17 27.14 4.97 -14.71
CA VAL A 17 25.68 4.85 -14.84
C VAL A 17 25.15 5.85 -15.87
N ILE A 18 25.60 7.10 -15.86
CA ILE A 18 25.16 8.11 -16.82
C ILE A 18 25.52 7.68 -18.27
N LYS A 19 26.72 7.15 -18.49
CA LYS A 19 27.12 6.62 -19.80
C LYS A 19 26.24 5.42 -20.21
N ALA A 20 25.93 4.55 -19.26
CA ALA A 20 25.05 3.42 -19.50
C ALA A 20 23.60 3.86 -19.83
N ILE A 21 23.05 4.87 -19.15
CA ILE A 21 21.76 5.48 -19.47
C ILE A 21 21.76 6.01 -20.92
N ALA A 22 22.80 6.74 -21.31
CA ALA A 22 22.93 7.25 -22.66
C ALA A 22 23.03 6.13 -23.70
N SER A 23 23.72 5.01 -23.41
CA SER A 23 23.87 3.88 -24.32
C SER A 23 22.56 3.13 -24.59
N VAL A 24 21.57 3.20 -23.69
CA VAL A 24 20.23 2.60 -23.87
C VAL A 24 19.20 3.62 -24.38
N ASN A 25 19.64 4.76 -24.90
CA ASN A 25 18.78 5.87 -25.31
C ASN A 25 17.83 6.35 -24.18
N GLY A 26 18.29 6.28 -22.93
CA GLY A 26 17.60 6.80 -21.77
C GLY A 26 17.82 8.31 -21.61
N GLU A 27 16.87 8.98 -20.97
CA GLU A 27 16.96 10.39 -20.58
C GLU A 27 17.30 10.49 -19.10
N LEU A 28 18.42 11.12 -18.76
CA LEU A 28 18.73 11.48 -17.38
C LEU A 28 18.01 12.78 -17.03
N THR A 29 16.92 12.68 -16.25
CA THR A 29 16.10 13.85 -15.88
C THR A 29 16.68 14.63 -14.70
N MET A 30 17.34 13.92 -13.77
CA MET A 30 17.93 14.56 -12.59
C MET A 30 19.07 13.74 -12.00
N ARG A 31 20.05 14.46 -11.42
CA ARG A 31 21.06 13.92 -10.52
C ARG A 31 20.69 14.35 -9.10
N GLY A 32 20.20 13.41 -8.30
CA GLY A 32 19.80 13.68 -6.93
C GLY A 32 20.98 13.68 -5.98
N VAL A 33 21.16 14.75 -5.25
CA VAL A 33 22.18 14.86 -4.18
C VAL A 33 21.55 14.73 -2.79
N SER A 34 20.22 14.76 -2.70
CA SER A 34 19.49 14.53 -1.45
C SER A 34 18.23 13.68 -1.67
N LEU A 35 17.77 13.02 -0.59
CA LEU A 35 16.52 12.24 -0.63
C LEU A 35 15.29 13.10 -0.94
N GLU A 36 15.30 14.38 -0.58
CA GLU A 36 14.20 15.29 -0.89
C GLU A 36 14.08 15.57 -2.39
N GLN A 37 15.21 15.74 -3.06
CA GLN A 37 15.22 15.90 -4.52
C GLN A 37 14.74 14.64 -5.23
N VAL A 38 15.16 13.47 -4.76
CA VAL A 38 14.69 12.19 -5.31
C VAL A 38 13.19 12.03 -5.12
N ARG A 39 12.65 12.38 -3.95
CA ARG A 39 11.19 12.38 -3.69
C ARG A 39 10.44 13.34 -4.59
N PHE A 40 11.03 14.46 -4.94
CA PHE A 40 10.41 15.43 -5.86
C PHE A 40 10.32 14.84 -7.29
N ALA A 41 11.37 14.19 -7.75
CA ALA A 41 11.40 13.55 -9.08
C ALA A 41 10.43 12.37 -9.20
N GLU A 42 10.15 11.67 -8.10
CA GLU A 42 9.17 10.57 -8.06
C GLU A 42 7.72 10.99 -8.39
N LYS A 43 7.41 12.27 -8.27
CA LYS A 43 6.09 12.80 -8.68
C LYS A 43 5.87 12.69 -10.19
N GLU A 44 6.92 12.54 -10.97
CA GLU A 44 6.84 12.22 -12.40
C GLU A 44 6.68 10.71 -12.55
N ARG A 45 5.50 10.26 -12.99
CA ARG A 45 5.03 8.87 -13.00
C ARG A 45 5.89 7.84 -13.77
N ASP A 46 6.86 8.27 -14.58
CA ASP A 46 7.65 7.41 -15.48
C ASP A 46 9.16 7.44 -15.27
N VAL A 47 9.59 7.77 -14.05
CA VAL A 47 11.01 7.89 -13.73
C VAL A 47 11.52 6.62 -13.04
N THR A 48 12.66 6.09 -13.48
CA THR A 48 13.38 5.00 -12.81
C THR A 48 14.54 5.56 -11.99
N LEU A 49 14.55 5.30 -10.70
CA LEU A 49 15.65 5.67 -9.81
C LEU A 49 16.80 4.66 -9.91
N VAL A 50 18.01 5.16 -10.16
CA VAL A 50 19.25 4.37 -10.07
C VAL A 50 20.03 4.80 -8.84
N CYS A 51 20.27 3.89 -7.90
CA CYS A 51 20.88 4.19 -6.60
C CYS A 51 21.78 3.07 -6.11
N THR A 52 22.62 3.36 -5.10
CA THR A 52 23.56 2.39 -4.50
C THR A 52 23.01 1.71 -3.24
N ARG A 53 21.83 2.08 -2.77
CA ARG A 53 21.20 1.51 -1.58
C ARG A 53 19.70 1.39 -1.75
N GLN A 54 19.10 0.53 -0.97
CA GLN A 54 17.65 0.41 -0.93
C GLN A 54 17.02 1.70 -0.40
N ILE A 55 16.10 2.25 -1.19
CA ILE A 55 15.32 3.45 -0.85
C ILE A 55 13.85 3.07 -0.89
N ASP A 56 13.20 3.10 0.24
CA ASP A 56 11.90 2.46 0.45
C ASP A 56 10.71 3.16 -0.23
N PHE A 57 10.94 4.35 -0.80
CA PHE A 57 9.87 5.10 -1.44
C PHE A 57 9.93 5.11 -2.98
N ALA A 58 11.00 4.63 -3.62
CA ALA A 58 11.13 4.67 -5.07
C ALA A 58 10.34 3.54 -5.76
N TYR A 59 9.48 3.90 -6.69
CA TYR A 59 8.54 3.02 -7.40
C TYR A 59 9.24 2.04 -8.33
N LYS A 60 10.08 2.60 -9.23
CA LYS A 60 10.97 1.84 -10.09
C LYS A 60 12.40 2.17 -9.68
N ARG A 61 13.13 1.17 -9.23
CA ARG A 61 14.52 1.37 -8.82
C ARG A 61 15.42 0.29 -9.38
N ILE A 62 16.63 0.72 -9.69
CA ILE A 62 17.74 -0.14 -10.06
C ILE A 62 18.84 0.12 -9.04
N ILE A 63 19.28 -0.94 -8.37
CA ILE A 63 20.37 -0.87 -7.41
C ILE A 63 21.64 -1.25 -8.14
N VAL A 64 22.65 -0.39 -8.05
CA VAL A 64 23.97 -0.59 -8.62
C VAL A 64 25.04 -0.49 -7.54
N ASP A 65 26.13 -1.20 -7.69
CA ASP A 65 27.28 -1.10 -6.79
C ASP A 65 28.61 -1.04 -7.56
N LYS A 66 29.70 -0.73 -6.84
CA LYS A 66 31.03 -0.56 -7.43
C LYS A 66 31.64 -1.84 -8.02
N SER A 67 31.12 -3.01 -7.69
CA SER A 67 31.60 -4.29 -8.24
C SER A 67 31.01 -4.57 -9.62
N MET A 68 29.96 -3.87 -10.01
CA MET A 68 29.28 -4.06 -11.30
C MET A 68 30.09 -3.47 -12.45
N THR A 69 30.20 -4.23 -13.51
CA THR A 69 30.77 -3.77 -14.78
C THR A 69 29.81 -2.83 -15.52
N SER A 70 30.35 -2.03 -16.43
CA SER A 70 29.54 -1.15 -17.30
C SER A 70 28.50 -1.94 -18.13
N GLU A 71 28.81 -3.17 -18.52
CA GLU A 71 27.91 -4.05 -19.28
C GLU A 71 26.77 -4.56 -18.42
N GLU A 72 27.02 -4.94 -17.18
CA GLU A 72 25.99 -5.34 -16.21
C GLU A 72 25.05 -4.19 -15.90
N ILE A 73 25.59 -2.99 -15.64
CA ILE A 73 24.79 -1.78 -15.42
C ILE A 73 23.93 -1.48 -16.66
N THR A 74 24.52 -1.52 -17.86
CA THR A 74 23.80 -1.30 -19.10
C THR A 74 22.67 -2.32 -19.32
N SER A 75 22.90 -3.58 -18.94
CA SER A 75 21.89 -4.63 -19.01
C SER A 75 20.70 -4.36 -18.09
N LEU A 76 20.96 -3.87 -16.87
CA LEU A 76 19.92 -3.50 -15.92
C LEU A 76 19.08 -2.29 -16.37
N LEU A 77 19.67 -1.38 -17.16
CA LEU A 77 19.02 -0.17 -17.64
C LEU A 77 18.21 -0.38 -18.92
N LYS A 78 18.40 -1.50 -19.61
CA LYS A 78 17.63 -1.80 -20.83
C LYS A 78 16.13 -1.89 -20.53
N PRO A 79 15.27 -1.23 -21.33
CA PRO A 79 13.82 -1.27 -21.12
C PRO A 79 13.19 -2.66 -21.25
N ASP A 80 13.94 -3.65 -21.75
CA ASP A 80 13.53 -5.05 -21.89
C ASP A 80 13.71 -5.90 -20.61
N VAL A 81 14.16 -5.34 -19.50
CA VAL A 81 13.81 -5.94 -18.22
C VAL A 81 12.29 -5.84 -18.17
N LYS A 82 11.61 -6.90 -18.61
CA LYS A 82 10.16 -7.07 -18.42
C LYS A 82 9.86 -6.53 -17.04
N PRO A 83 8.95 -5.54 -16.90
CA PRO A 83 8.52 -5.15 -15.58
C PRO A 83 8.26 -6.45 -14.86
N ILE A 84 8.78 -6.65 -13.66
CA ILE A 84 8.50 -7.85 -12.86
C ILE A 84 7.00 -8.01 -13.04
N GLN A 85 6.62 -8.97 -13.91
CA GLN A 85 5.21 -9.19 -14.17
C GLN A 85 4.73 -9.60 -12.80
N PHE A 86 3.88 -8.78 -12.25
CA PHE A 86 3.27 -9.02 -10.98
C PHE A 86 2.38 -10.24 -11.18
N GLU A 87 3.01 -11.42 -11.14
CA GLU A 87 2.36 -12.70 -11.34
C GLU A 87 1.68 -13.12 -10.05
N PHE A 88 0.63 -12.39 -9.72
CA PHE A 88 -0.34 -12.85 -8.76
C PHE A 88 -1.56 -13.37 -9.51
N ASN A 89 -1.82 -14.65 -9.38
CA ASN A 89 -3.03 -15.27 -9.92
C ASN A 89 -3.89 -15.77 -8.74
N PRO A 90 -4.96 -15.06 -8.39
CA PRO A 90 -5.84 -15.44 -7.29
C PRO A 90 -6.68 -16.69 -7.59
N GLY A 91 -6.66 -17.19 -8.84
CA GLY A 91 -7.60 -18.24 -9.27
C GLY A 91 -9.04 -17.75 -9.16
N ALA A 92 -9.88 -18.50 -8.41
CA ALA A 92 -11.28 -18.12 -8.14
C ALA A 92 -11.46 -17.27 -6.88
N ALA A 93 -10.39 -17.02 -6.10
CA ALA A 93 -10.45 -16.24 -4.88
C ALA A 93 -10.64 -14.75 -5.16
N LYS A 94 -11.44 -14.07 -4.34
CA LYS A 94 -11.66 -12.62 -4.47
C LYS A 94 -10.42 -11.85 -4.04
N THR A 95 -10.08 -10.83 -4.81
CA THR A 95 -8.99 -9.88 -4.53
C THR A 95 -9.55 -8.59 -3.98
N ILE A 96 -9.22 -8.30 -2.72
CA ILE A 96 -9.75 -7.17 -1.96
C ILE A 96 -8.58 -6.30 -1.50
N CYS A 97 -8.54 -5.05 -1.96
CA CYS A 97 -7.45 -4.13 -1.65
C CYS A 97 -7.89 -3.02 -0.71
N PHE A 98 -7.12 -2.80 0.35
CA PHE A 98 -7.21 -1.64 1.22
C PHE A 98 -6.08 -0.68 0.92
N VAL A 99 -6.41 0.56 0.63
CA VAL A 99 -5.42 1.60 0.35
C VAL A 99 -5.81 2.91 1.05
N GLY A 100 -4.84 3.57 1.65
CA GLY A 100 -5.03 4.85 2.34
C GLY A 100 -4.82 6.03 1.40
N LEU A 101 -5.69 7.03 1.48
CA LEU A 101 -5.52 8.29 0.75
C LEU A 101 -4.24 9.03 1.20
N SER A 102 -3.76 8.75 2.41
CA SER A 102 -2.49 9.26 2.96
C SER A 102 -1.99 8.34 4.07
N GLY A 103 -0.73 8.50 4.47
CA GLY A 103 -0.19 7.81 5.64
C GLY A 103 -0.95 8.16 6.93
N GLY A 104 -1.03 7.21 7.85
CA GLY A 104 -1.64 7.40 9.17
C GLY A 104 -3.18 7.49 9.20
N VAL A 105 -3.86 7.13 8.12
CA VAL A 105 -5.34 7.08 8.08
C VAL A 105 -5.90 5.79 8.67
N GLY A 106 -5.04 4.82 9.04
CA GLY A 106 -5.42 3.58 9.70
C GLY A 106 -5.79 2.44 8.73
N THR A 107 -5.23 2.44 7.52
CA THR A 107 -5.45 1.41 6.49
C THR A 107 -5.23 0.02 7.04
N THR A 108 -4.06 -0.25 7.63
CA THR A 108 -3.68 -1.53 8.23
C THR A 108 -4.67 -1.98 9.29
N SER A 109 -5.07 -1.08 10.20
CA SER A 109 -6.04 -1.42 11.25
C SER A 109 -7.40 -1.83 10.68
N ILE A 110 -7.87 -1.14 9.64
CA ILE A 110 -9.13 -1.48 8.98
C ILE A 110 -9.00 -2.80 8.22
N ALA A 111 -7.91 -3.01 7.46
CA ALA A 111 -7.67 -4.24 6.72
C ALA A 111 -7.61 -5.48 7.64
N ILE A 112 -6.88 -5.40 8.75
CA ILE A 112 -6.82 -6.47 9.75
C ILE A 112 -8.23 -6.79 10.28
N ASN A 113 -8.96 -5.79 10.76
CA ASN A 113 -10.27 -6.02 11.35
C ASN A 113 -11.28 -6.55 10.32
N TYR A 114 -11.23 -6.08 9.08
CA TYR A 114 -12.03 -6.63 7.99
C TYR A 114 -11.68 -8.10 7.72
N ALA A 115 -10.40 -8.46 7.66
CA ALA A 115 -9.96 -9.82 7.42
C ALA A 115 -10.47 -10.77 8.51
N PHE A 116 -10.46 -10.35 9.77
CA PHE A 116 -11.03 -11.14 10.86
C PHE A 116 -12.56 -11.30 10.75
N GLU A 117 -13.31 -10.24 10.42
CA GLU A 117 -14.76 -10.33 10.22
C GLU A 117 -15.10 -11.27 9.05
N LYS A 118 -14.35 -11.18 7.95
CA LYS A 118 -14.53 -12.02 6.77
C LYS A 118 -14.20 -13.48 7.06
N ALA A 119 -13.19 -13.73 7.90
CA ALA A 119 -12.76 -15.07 8.30
C ALA A 119 -13.77 -15.83 9.20
N ILE A 120 -14.85 -15.19 9.65
CA ILE A 120 -15.95 -15.88 10.33
C ILE A 120 -16.58 -16.93 9.40
N GLU A 121 -16.75 -16.59 8.13
CA GLU A 121 -17.54 -17.36 7.17
C GLU A 121 -16.71 -18.00 6.06
N SER A 122 -15.48 -17.56 5.82
CA SER A 122 -14.67 -17.98 4.67
C SER A 122 -13.18 -18.09 5.02
N GLN A 123 -12.42 -18.80 4.17
CA GLN A 123 -10.95 -18.82 4.27
C GLN A 123 -10.39 -17.51 3.72
N VAL A 124 -9.61 -16.80 4.52
CA VAL A 124 -9.07 -15.50 4.19
C VAL A 124 -7.54 -15.50 4.32
N HIS A 125 -6.87 -14.90 3.36
CA HIS A 125 -5.46 -14.59 3.45
C HIS A 125 -5.23 -13.08 3.51
N LEU A 126 -4.63 -12.59 4.59
CA LEU A 126 -4.24 -11.19 4.77
C LEU A 126 -2.78 -11.00 4.37
N SER A 127 -2.52 -10.16 3.40
CA SER A 127 -1.19 -9.89 2.87
C SER A 127 -0.80 -8.43 3.12
N ASP A 128 0.33 -8.23 3.80
CA ASP A 128 0.93 -6.91 4.02
C ASP A 128 1.82 -6.54 2.84
N LEU A 129 1.38 -5.58 2.06
CA LEU A 129 2.10 -5.03 0.91
C LEU A 129 2.53 -3.58 1.11
N ASP A 130 2.40 -3.04 2.34
CA ASP A 130 2.99 -1.74 2.66
C ASP A 130 4.50 -1.85 2.82
N ALA A 131 5.22 -1.69 1.70
CA ALA A 131 6.68 -1.72 1.70
C ALA A 131 7.34 -0.62 2.56
N ARG A 132 6.60 0.41 2.96
CA ARG A 132 7.12 1.52 3.78
C ARG A 132 7.01 1.23 5.27
N ASN A 133 5.88 0.68 5.67
CA ASN A 133 5.58 0.37 7.08
C ASN A 133 4.79 -0.93 7.17
N PRO A 134 5.46 -2.09 7.06
CA PRO A 134 4.79 -3.38 7.18
C PRO A 134 4.39 -3.63 8.63
N ASP A 135 3.15 -3.30 8.96
CA ASP A 135 2.66 -3.26 10.35
C ASP A 135 1.73 -4.43 10.72
N VAL A 136 1.27 -5.25 9.76
CA VAL A 136 0.35 -6.36 10.02
C VAL A 136 0.96 -7.36 11.02
N ALA A 137 2.21 -7.78 10.78
CA ALA A 137 2.90 -8.71 11.69
C ALA A 137 3.00 -8.16 13.11
N ARG A 138 3.40 -6.88 13.25
CA ARG A 138 3.53 -6.22 14.53
C ARG A 138 2.19 -6.09 15.24
N ALA A 139 1.14 -5.70 14.51
CA ALA A 139 -0.19 -5.52 15.05
C ALA A 139 -0.81 -6.83 15.56
N LEU A 140 -0.48 -7.96 14.93
CA LEU A 140 -0.97 -9.29 15.30
C LEU A 140 0.00 -10.08 16.19
N GLY A 141 1.16 -9.50 16.53
CA GLY A 141 2.16 -10.18 17.35
C GLY A 141 2.82 -11.38 16.69
N LEU A 142 2.83 -11.41 15.37
CA LEU A 142 3.45 -12.48 14.60
C LEU A 142 4.96 -12.26 14.50
N HIS A 143 5.72 -13.35 14.51
CA HIS A 143 7.16 -13.29 14.30
C HIS A 143 7.45 -13.34 12.80
N ARG A 144 8.10 -12.31 12.26
CA ARG A 144 8.61 -12.20 10.88
C ARG A 144 7.89 -13.09 9.86
N ILE A 145 6.88 -12.53 9.23
CA ILE A 145 6.09 -13.22 8.20
C ILE A 145 6.60 -12.95 6.76
N GLU A 146 7.82 -12.44 6.64
CA GLU A 146 8.48 -12.26 5.35
C GLU A 146 8.68 -13.62 4.67
N ASN A 147 8.14 -13.78 3.47
CA ASN A 147 8.17 -15.02 2.68
C ASN A 147 7.60 -16.25 3.39
N ARG A 148 6.73 -16.07 4.38
CA ARG A 148 6.02 -17.12 5.09
C ARG A 148 4.55 -16.82 5.16
N VAL A 149 3.76 -17.89 5.23
CA VAL A 149 2.34 -17.83 5.57
C VAL A 149 2.18 -18.30 7.02
N GLU A 150 1.70 -17.41 7.87
CA GLU A 150 1.44 -17.71 9.28
C GLU A 150 -0.06 -17.85 9.53
N LYS A 151 -0.43 -18.81 10.34
CA LYS A 151 -1.82 -19.02 10.74
C LYS A 151 -2.16 -18.07 11.88
N VAL A 152 -3.13 -17.18 11.64
CA VAL A 152 -3.62 -16.21 12.63
C VAL A 152 -4.81 -16.78 13.41
N SER A 153 -5.78 -17.38 12.71
CA SER A 153 -6.93 -18.03 13.32
C SER A 153 -7.34 -19.28 12.52
N LYS A 154 -8.49 -19.88 12.83
CA LYS A 154 -8.98 -21.07 12.13
C LYS A 154 -9.04 -20.86 10.61
N ASN A 155 -9.56 -19.72 10.18
CA ASN A 155 -9.83 -19.41 8.78
C ASN A 155 -9.03 -18.19 8.26
N LEU A 156 -8.08 -17.67 9.05
CA LEU A 156 -7.26 -16.53 8.69
C LEU A 156 -5.78 -16.89 8.70
N THR A 157 -5.12 -16.64 7.58
CA THR A 157 -3.67 -16.69 7.45
C THR A 157 -3.13 -15.31 7.11
N ALA A 158 -1.87 -15.04 7.40
CA ALA A 158 -1.22 -13.78 7.04
C ALA A 158 0.18 -13.98 6.47
N SER A 159 0.62 -13.07 5.60
CA SER A 159 1.98 -12.98 5.09
C SER A 159 2.40 -11.53 4.90
N GLN A 160 3.70 -11.31 4.77
CA GLN A 160 4.26 -10.08 4.25
C GLN A 160 4.74 -10.35 2.82
N GLY A 161 4.35 -9.49 1.89
CA GLY A 161 4.57 -9.70 0.46
C GLY A 161 3.44 -10.51 -0.18
N LEU A 162 3.57 -10.79 -1.47
CA LEU A 162 2.59 -11.57 -2.21
C LEU A 162 2.51 -13.01 -1.71
N PRO A 163 1.31 -13.55 -1.55
CA PRO A 163 1.17 -14.94 -1.18
C PRO A 163 1.70 -15.85 -2.28
N ILE A 164 2.52 -16.84 -1.91
CA ILE A 164 3.13 -17.78 -2.85
C ILE A 164 2.08 -18.78 -3.36
N SER A 165 1.18 -19.19 -2.53
CA SER A 165 -0.10 -19.86 -2.81
C SER A 165 -0.85 -20.04 -1.50
N SER A 166 -2.15 -19.86 -1.48
CA SER A 166 -3.01 -20.29 -0.39
C SER A 166 -4.36 -20.71 -0.94
N ASP A 167 -4.87 -21.85 -0.50
CA ASP A 167 -6.28 -22.19 -0.71
C ASP A 167 -7.12 -21.29 0.19
N CYS A 168 -7.61 -20.20 -0.37
CA CYS A 168 -8.49 -19.28 0.32
C CYS A 168 -9.60 -18.76 -0.62
N ASP A 169 -10.69 -18.32 -0.01
CA ASP A 169 -11.83 -17.73 -0.73
C ASP A 169 -11.60 -16.26 -1.05
N SER A 170 -10.73 -15.61 -0.26
CA SER A 170 -10.44 -14.19 -0.44
C SER A 170 -9.02 -13.82 0.00
N TYR A 171 -8.38 -12.99 -0.82
CA TYR A 171 -7.16 -12.29 -0.47
C TYR A 171 -7.49 -10.87 -0.05
N VAL A 172 -7.04 -10.46 1.12
CA VAL A 172 -7.11 -9.09 1.64
C VAL A 172 -5.72 -8.50 1.61
N PHE A 173 -5.53 -7.44 0.85
CA PHE A 173 -4.25 -6.77 0.70
C PHE A 173 -4.24 -5.43 1.42
N ASP A 174 -3.31 -5.26 2.35
CA ASP A 174 -2.97 -3.95 2.91
C ASP A 174 -1.88 -3.30 2.04
N LEU A 175 -2.26 -2.26 1.31
CA LEU A 175 -1.37 -1.51 0.42
C LEU A 175 -0.79 -0.25 1.09
N GLY A 176 -1.03 -0.06 2.40
CA GLY A 176 -0.66 1.15 3.10
C GLY A 176 -1.24 2.39 2.45
N SER A 177 -0.41 3.29 1.95
CA SER A 177 -0.84 4.48 1.19
C SER A 177 -0.36 4.47 -0.26
N ASN A 178 -0.12 3.31 -0.83
CA ASN A 178 0.33 3.15 -2.20
C ASN A 178 -0.84 3.14 -3.20
N LEU A 179 -1.31 4.33 -3.59
CA LEU A 179 -2.42 4.55 -4.52
C LEU A 179 -2.13 4.13 -5.97
N HIS A 180 -0.90 3.71 -6.26
CA HIS A 180 -0.47 3.28 -7.60
C HIS A 180 -0.03 1.82 -7.63
N HIS A 181 -0.44 1.03 -6.64
CA HIS A 181 -0.07 -0.38 -6.60
C HIS A 181 -0.76 -1.13 -7.74
N PRO A 182 -0.04 -1.97 -8.52
CA PRO A 182 -0.61 -2.67 -9.69
C PRO A 182 -1.81 -3.57 -9.38
N LEU A 183 -1.94 -4.07 -8.15
CA LEU A 183 -3.11 -4.83 -7.71
C LEU A 183 -4.41 -4.05 -7.80
N LEU A 184 -4.39 -2.73 -7.69
CA LEU A 184 -5.60 -1.92 -7.75
C LEU A 184 -6.31 -2.04 -9.11
N GLU A 185 -5.56 -2.30 -10.19
CA GLU A 185 -6.13 -2.51 -11.52
C GLU A 185 -6.83 -3.88 -11.68
N ARG A 186 -6.53 -4.82 -10.78
CA ARG A 186 -7.02 -6.22 -10.83
C ARG A 186 -7.88 -6.59 -9.63
N ALA A 187 -8.13 -5.65 -8.73
CA ALA A 187 -8.91 -5.89 -7.53
C ALA A 187 -10.40 -6.01 -7.84
N ASP A 188 -11.05 -7.02 -7.27
CA ASP A 188 -12.52 -7.14 -7.32
C ASP A 188 -13.19 -6.08 -6.44
N GLN A 189 -12.51 -5.68 -5.35
CA GLN A 189 -12.98 -4.64 -4.44
C GLN A 189 -11.83 -3.76 -3.97
N ILE A 190 -12.04 -2.45 -4.03
CA ILE A 190 -11.10 -1.45 -3.54
C ILE A 190 -11.75 -0.66 -2.41
N TYR A 191 -11.16 -0.73 -1.24
CA TYR A 191 -11.53 0.06 -0.07
C TYR A 191 -10.53 1.20 0.10
N LEU A 192 -10.97 2.42 -0.19
CA LEU A 192 -10.16 3.62 0.01
C LEU A 192 -10.38 4.16 1.41
N VAL A 193 -9.34 4.14 2.24
CA VAL A 193 -9.39 4.63 3.62
C VAL A 193 -8.91 6.07 3.69
N THR A 194 -9.69 6.91 4.36
CA THR A 194 -9.36 8.33 4.55
C THR A 194 -9.79 8.82 5.93
N ARG A 195 -9.45 10.05 6.24
CA ARG A 195 -9.94 10.80 7.41
C ARG A 195 -10.71 12.02 6.91
N ALA A 196 -11.75 12.43 7.65
CA ALA A 196 -12.39 13.71 7.36
C ALA A 196 -11.40 14.86 7.67
N GLY A 197 -11.11 15.68 6.65
CA GLY A 197 -10.16 16.78 6.79
C GLY A 197 -10.16 17.71 5.58
N PHE A 198 -9.61 18.91 5.77
CA PHE A 198 -9.64 19.97 4.74
C PHE A 198 -9.08 19.52 3.39
N ASN A 199 -7.95 18.83 3.40
CA ASN A 199 -7.29 18.40 2.17
C ASN A 199 -7.86 17.11 1.57
N THR A 200 -8.78 16.43 2.26
CA THR A 200 -9.31 15.14 1.81
C THR A 200 -10.09 15.28 0.51
N LEU A 201 -10.99 16.28 0.41
CA LEU A 201 -11.79 16.49 -0.79
C LEU A 201 -10.91 16.82 -2.00
N ALA A 202 -9.95 17.73 -1.85
CA ALA A 202 -9.05 18.08 -2.94
C ALA A 202 -8.25 16.86 -3.44
N ARG A 203 -7.71 16.06 -2.53
CA ARG A 203 -6.98 14.83 -2.88
C ARG A 203 -7.86 13.78 -3.56
N LEU A 204 -9.11 13.65 -3.11
CA LEU A 204 -10.06 12.73 -3.73
C LEU A 204 -10.40 13.17 -5.16
N GLN A 205 -10.49 14.48 -5.43
CA GLN A 205 -10.76 15.01 -6.77
C GLN A 205 -9.62 14.78 -7.76
N GLU A 206 -8.38 14.74 -7.26
CA GLU A 206 -7.19 14.49 -8.07
C GLU A 206 -6.91 13.00 -8.29
N LEU A 207 -7.68 12.13 -7.61
CA LEU A 207 -7.44 10.69 -7.61
C LEU A 207 -8.10 10.03 -8.80
N ASP A 208 -7.29 9.39 -9.64
CA ASP A 208 -7.72 8.52 -10.73
C ASP A 208 -7.88 7.07 -10.22
N LEU A 209 -8.83 6.88 -9.30
CA LEU A 209 -9.15 5.58 -8.71
C LEU A 209 -10.66 5.49 -8.46
N ASN A 210 -11.25 4.37 -8.85
CA ASN A 210 -12.67 4.10 -8.62
C ASN A 210 -12.85 3.11 -7.44
N PRO A 211 -12.90 3.56 -6.19
CA PRO A 211 -13.05 2.67 -5.06
C PRO A 211 -14.46 2.10 -5.02
N SER A 212 -14.58 0.83 -4.63
CA SER A 212 -15.88 0.20 -4.34
C SER A 212 -16.55 0.83 -3.11
N THR A 213 -15.74 1.22 -2.15
CA THR A 213 -16.19 1.83 -0.90
C THR A 213 -15.16 2.84 -0.40
N LEU A 214 -15.62 3.99 0.06
CA LEU A 214 -14.84 4.99 0.75
C LEU A 214 -15.05 4.85 2.27
N ILE A 215 -13.98 4.62 3.00
CA ILE A 215 -14.01 4.48 4.46
C ILE A 215 -13.48 5.76 5.10
N VAL A 216 -14.36 6.48 5.78
CA VAL A 216 -13.97 7.64 6.59
C VAL A 216 -13.64 7.16 7.99
N ASN A 217 -12.37 6.91 8.26
CA ASN A 217 -11.89 6.47 9.55
C ASN A 217 -11.72 7.64 10.55
N PHE A 218 -11.62 7.35 11.84
CA PHE A 218 -11.57 8.33 12.94
C PHE A 218 -12.76 9.31 12.90
N ALA A 219 -13.93 8.80 12.54
CA ALA A 219 -15.11 9.62 12.42
C ALA A 219 -15.61 10.09 13.79
N GLU A 220 -15.57 11.38 14.03
CA GLU A 220 -16.08 12.01 15.26
C GLU A 220 -17.48 12.60 15.02
N ARG A 221 -18.21 12.84 16.11
CA ARG A 221 -19.57 13.42 16.06
C ARG A 221 -19.58 14.96 16.06
N THR A 222 -18.46 15.60 15.70
CA THR A 222 -18.40 17.06 15.62
C THR A 222 -19.16 17.58 14.40
N LYS A 223 -19.74 18.78 14.52
CA LYS A 223 -20.48 19.44 13.40
C LYS A 223 -19.59 19.62 12.18
N ALA A 224 -18.32 19.97 12.39
CA ALA A 224 -17.35 20.13 11.29
C ALA A 224 -17.16 18.81 10.52
N GLN A 225 -16.91 17.71 11.23
CA GLN A 225 -16.76 16.39 10.58
C GLN A 225 -18.05 15.88 9.96
N GLN A 226 -19.21 16.17 10.53
CA GLN A 226 -20.49 15.82 9.90
C GLN A 226 -20.66 16.54 8.55
N LYS A 227 -20.34 17.84 8.49
CA LYS A 227 -20.36 18.61 7.24
C LYS A 227 -19.40 18.01 6.21
N TRP A 228 -18.18 17.69 6.60
CA TRP A 228 -17.20 17.05 5.73
C TRP A 228 -17.68 15.72 5.15
N ARG A 229 -18.23 14.87 5.98
CA ARG A 229 -18.77 13.57 5.54
C ARG A 229 -19.93 13.73 4.56
N ALA A 230 -20.81 14.71 4.81
CA ALA A 230 -21.89 15.04 3.89
C ALA A 230 -21.34 15.46 2.52
N GLN A 231 -20.35 16.34 2.48
CA GLN A 231 -19.69 16.75 1.23
C GLN A 231 -19.04 15.58 0.49
N ILE A 232 -18.37 14.67 1.20
CA ILE A 232 -17.80 13.45 0.59
C ILE A 232 -18.92 12.60 -0.04
N SER A 233 -20.02 12.37 0.68
CA SER A 233 -21.15 11.56 0.17
C SER A 233 -21.85 12.21 -1.02
N GLU A 234 -21.95 13.53 -1.04
CA GLU A 234 -22.51 14.30 -2.14
C GLU A 234 -21.64 14.24 -3.39
N GLN A 235 -20.32 14.35 -3.20
CA GLN A 235 -19.37 14.31 -4.30
C GLN A 235 -19.21 12.92 -4.93
N TYR A 236 -19.42 11.86 -4.13
CA TYR A 236 -19.29 10.46 -4.55
C TYR A 236 -20.61 9.70 -4.39
N PRO A 237 -21.71 10.10 -5.06
CA PRO A 237 -23.05 9.53 -4.83
C PRO A 237 -23.17 8.06 -5.23
N ARG A 238 -22.24 7.57 -6.06
CA ARG A 238 -22.22 6.16 -6.53
C ARG A 238 -21.31 5.27 -5.69
N VAL A 239 -20.51 5.85 -4.80
CA VAL A 239 -19.57 5.12 -3.95
C VAL A 239 -20.18 4.94 -2.57
N LYS A 240 -20.19 3.72 -2.06
CA LYS A 240 -20.62 3.46 -0.68
C LYS A 240 -19.68 4.17 0.29
N VAL A 241 -20.19 5.04 1.15
CA VAL A 241 -19.39 5.74 2.16
C VAL A 241 -19.68 5.15 3.53
N ILE A 242 -18.66 4.63 4.20
CA ILE A 242 -18.76 4.06 5.55
C ILE A 242 -17.94 4.89 6.52
N ASN A 243 -18.56 5.25 7.64
CA ASN A 243 -17.90 5.97 8.71
C ASN A 243 -17.51 5.00 9.81
N VAL A 244 -16.20 4.89 10.09
CA VAL A 244 -15.68 4.14 11.23
C VAL A 244 -15.43 5.13 12.37
N PRO A 245 -16.21 5.06 13.46
CA PRO A 245 -16.08 5.99 14.57
C PRO A 245 -14.71 5.92 15.23
N TRP A 246 -14.26 7.05 15.75
CA TRP A 246 -13.09 7.09 16.62
C TRP A 246 -13.40 6.39 17.95
N ASP A 247 -12.83 5.23 18.14
CA ASP A 247 -12.96 4.42 19.34
C ASP A 247 -11.57 4.06 19.88
N LEU A 248 -10.89 5.08 20.42
CA LEU A 248 -9.52 4.99 20.88
C LEU A 248 -9.31 3.80 21.81
N LYS A 249 -10.19 3.65 22.81
CA LYS A 249 -10.09 2.58 23.82
C LYS A 249 -10.16 1.19 23.19
N ALA A 250 -11.02 1.01 22.19
CA ALA A 250 -11.14 -0.28 21.50
C ALA A 250 -9.89 -0.59 20.67
N PHE A 251 -9.37 0.39 19.93
CA PHE A 251 -8.16 0.21 19.11
C PHE A 251 -6.89 0.07 19.95
N GLU A 252 -6.73 0.82 21.04
CA GLU A 252 -5.63 0.63 21.99
C GLU A 252 -5.67 -0.77 22.62
N GLY A 253 -6.83 -1.20 23.10
CA GLY A 253 -7.00 -2.54 23.65
C GLY A 253 -6.71 -3.66 22.64
N ALA A 254 -7.04 -3.46 21.38
CA ALA A 254 -6.69 -4.39 20.29
C ALA A 254 -5.17 -4.42 20.06
N SER A 255 -4.53 -3.26 20.00
CA SER A 255 -3.09 -3.12 19.82
C SER A 255 -2.29 -3.76 20.98
N GLU A 256 -2.68 -3.51 22.22
CA GLU A 256 -2.04 -4.11 23.40
C GLU A 256 -2.14 -5.63 23.43
N ARG A 257 -3.30 -6.17 23.02
CA ARG A 257 -3.56 -7.61 22.99
C ARG A 257 -3.07 -8.26 21.70
N LYS A 258 -2.58 -7.47 20.74
CA LYS A 258 -2.16 -7.93 19.42
C LYS A 258 -3.24 -8.76 18.72
N SER A 259 -4.44 -8.23 18.71
CA SER A 259 -5.65 -8.93 18.28
C SER A 259 -6.62 -7.99 17.56
N ALA A 260 -7.68 -8.53 16.99
CA ALA A 260 -8.70 -7.73 16.32
C ALA A 260 -9.79 -7.22 17.27
N LEU A 261 -10.53 -6.18 16.84
CA LEU A 261 -11.64 -5.61 17.60
C LEU A 261 -12.72 -6.64 17.91
N MET A 262 -12.97 -7.59 17.04
CA MET A 262 -13.98 -8.62 17.28
C MET A 262 -13.66 -9.51 18.48
N GLU A 263 -12.38 -9.69 18.81
CA GLU A 263 -11.95 -10.53 19.93
C GLU A 263 -11.88 -9.75 21.24
N CYS A 264 -11.42 -8.49 21.20
CA CYS A 264 -11.17 -7.70 22.40
C CYS A 264 -12.22 -6.63 22.70
N SER A 265 -12.98 -6.19 21.71
CA SER A 265 -14.00 -5.13 21.82
C SER A 265 -15.21 -5.42 20.90
N PRO A 266 -15.89 -6.57 21.05
CA PRO A 266 -16.90 -7.03 20.09
C PRO A 266 -18.10 -6.09 19.96
N ASN A 267 -18.36 -5.28 20.95
CA ASN A 267 -19.47 -4.34 20.98
C ASN A 267 -19.11 -2.92 20.52
N SER A 268 -17.85 -2.67 20.16
CA SER A 268 -17.42 -1.34 19.73
C SER A 268 -18.16 -0.90 18.47
N LEU A 269 -18.44 0.40 18.35
CA LEU A 269 -19.10 0.95 17.17
C LEU A 269 -18.17 0.89 15.96
N ALA A 270 -16.87 1.00 16.18
CA ALA A 270 -15.87 0.85 15.11
C ALA A 270 -15.92 -0.56 14.52
N ARG A 271 -15.91 -1.62 15.36
CA ARG A 271 -16.07 -3.00 14.89
C ARG A 271 -17.36 -3.19 14.09
N LYS A 272 -18.50 -2.72 14.63
CA LYS A 272 -19.80 -2.84 13.96
C LYS A 272 -19.81 -2.16 12.59
N SER A 273 -19.14 -1.00 12.45
CA SER A 273 -19.02 -0.33 11.16
C SER A 273 -18.14 -1.13 10.18
N ILE A 274 -17.04 -1.71 10.63
CA ILE A 274 -16.15 -2.53 9.79
C ILE A 274 -16.87 -3.81 9.35
N ALA A 275 -17.63 -4.44 10.20
CA ALA A 275 -18.42 -5.62 9.86
C ALA A 275 -19.44 -5.38 8.72
N THR A 276 -19.83 -4.13 8.44
CA THR A 276 -20.72 -3.79 7.31
C THR A 276 -20.01 -3.70 5.96
N LEU A 277 -18.69 -3.90 5.92
CA LEU A 277 -17.89 -3.87 4.69
C LEU A 277 -17.99 -5.19 3.91
N GLY A 278 -18.21 -6.30 4.60
CA GLY A 278 -18.25 -7.67 4.06
C GLY A 278 -19.55 -8.08 3.42
#